data_272d8bcd4ada6c93dfb8dc17985c1d59
#
_entry.id   272d8bcd4ada6c93dfb8dc17985c1d59
#
_cell.length_a   1.000
_cell.length_b   1.000
_cell.length_c   1.000
_cell.angle_alpha   90.00
_cell.angle_beta   90.00
_cell.angle_gamma   90.00
#
_symmetry.space_group_name_H-M   'P 1'
#
loop_
_entity.id
_entity.type
_entity.pdbx_description
1 polymer ?
#
loop_
_entity_poly.entity_id
_entity_poly.type
_entity_poly.pdbx_seq_one_letter_code
_entity_poly.pdbx_strand_id
1 'polypeptide(L)'
;MNQIIVTVVDLKASRQYDVEVPTDLELEKLLDDIVQTLICYEPELSYSLNRTVLYSPKKGKNLDSSKNLKEEGIWNGDYLILNPM
;
A
#
# COMPACT_ATOMS: atom_id res chain seq x y z
N MET A 1 7.80 9.30 -16.04
CA MET A 1 6.85 8.77 -15.05
C MET A 1 7.48 7.60 -14.34
N ASN A 2 7.45 7.61 -13.03
CA ASN A 2 8.13 6.59 -12.25
C ASN A 2 7.11 5.65 -11.61
N GLN A 3 7.17 4.39 -11.99
CA GLN A 3 6.37 3.36 -11.37
C GLN A 3 7.28 2.26 -10.86
N ILE A 4 6.87 1.65 -9.76
CA ILE A 4 7.58 0.54 -9.17
C ILE A 4 6.59 -0.57 -8.86
N ILE A 5 7.10 -1.79 -8.69
CA ILE A 5 6.28 -2.91 -8.25
C ILE A 5 6.58 -3.12 -6.77
N VAL A 6 5.52 -3.12 -5.96
CA VAL A 6 5.64 -3.42 -4.54
C VAL A 6 4.74 -4.61 -4.21
N THR A 7 5.10 -5.35 -3.18
CA THR A 7 4.28 -6.43 -2.68
C THR A 7 3.44 -5.91 -1.52
N VAL A 8 2.14 -5.87 -1.70
CA VAL A 8 1.19 -5.44 -0.67
C VAL A 8 0.70 -6.66 0.08
N VAL A 9 0.88 -6.66 1.38
CA VAL A 9 0.54 -7.80 2.24
C VAL A 9 -0.70 -7.48 3.04
N ASP A 10 -1.69 -8.37 2.97
CA ASP A 10 -2.87 -8.32 3.83
C ASP A 10 -2.72 -9.42 4.89
N LEU A 11 -2.35 -9.03 6.10
CA LEU A 11 -2.14 -9.97 7.18
C LEU A 11 -3.45 -10.64 7.61
N LYS A 12 -4.55 -9.92 7.54
CA LYS A 12 -5.84 -10.44 7.97
C LYS A 12 -6.30 -11.60 7.09
N ALA A 13 -6.09 -11.48 5.79
CA ALA A 13 -6.45 -12.52 4.83
C ALA A 13 -5.29 -13.48 4.54
N SER A 14 -4.12 -13.23 5.09
CA SER A 14 -2.89 -14.01 4.82
C SER A 14 -2.59 -14.08 3.33
N ARG A 15 -2.71 -12.97 2.64
CA ARG A 15 -2.48 -12.87 1.20
C ARG A 15 -1.52 -11.75 0.88
N GLN A 16 -0.87 -11.87 -0.27
CA GLN A 16 -0.01 -10.81 -0.76
C GLN A 16 -0.19 -10.65 -2.26
N TYR A 17 0.01 -9.43 -2.72
CA TYR A 17 -0.25 -9.03 -4.10
C TYR A 17 0.90 -8.17 -4.60
N ASP A 18 1.39 -8.47 -5.80
CA ASP A 18 2.35 -7.60 -6.46
C ASP A 18 1.57 -6.57 -7.26
N VAL A 19 1.79 -5.30 -6.97
CA VAL A 19 1.06 -4.20 -7.64
C VAL A 19 2.05 -3.19 -8.19
N GLU A 20 1.76 -2.67 -9.37
CA GLU A 20 2.52 -1.59 -9.97
C GLU A 20 1.91 -0.27 -9.51
N VAL A 21 2.73 0.61 -8.94
CA VAL A 21 2.25 1.84 -8.33
C VAL A 21 3.13 3.01 -8.74
N PRO A 22 2.54 4.21 -8.90
CA PRO A 22 3.32 5.41 -9.15
C PRO A 22 4.04 5.86 -7.88
N THR A 23 5.26 6.37 -8.04
CA THR A 23 6.07 6.80 -6.89
C THR A 23 5.79 8.24 -6.47
N ASP A 24 5.14 9.00 -7.32
CA ASP A 24 4.89 10.44 -7.10
C ASP A 24 3.46 10.75 -6.64
N LEU A 25 2.62 9.74 -6.50
CA LEU A 25 1.25 9.92 -6.02
C LEU A 25 1.23 9.96 -4.50
N GLU A 26 0.48 10.90 -3.94
CA GLU A 26 0.30 11.03 -2.50
C GLU A 26 -0.24 9.71 -1.93
N LEU A 27 0.34 9.27 -0.82
CA LEU A 27 0.03 7.95 -0.26
C LEU A 27 -1.43 7.77 0.14
N GLU A 28 -2.10 8.84 0.56
CA GLU A 28 -3.54 8.76 0.84
C GLU A 28 -4.32 8.30 -0.39
N LYS A 29 -3.99 8.87 -1.54
CA LYS A 29 -4.67 8.50 -2.80
C LYS A 29 -4.21 7.14 -3.31
N LEU A 30 -2.92 6.84 -3.11
CA LEU A 30 -2.37 5.55 -3.51
C LEU A 30 -3.03 4.42 -2.73
N LEU A 31 -3.23 4.60 -1.43
CA LEU A 31 -3.90 3.60 -0.61
C LEU A 31 -5.32 3.34 -1.10
N ASP A 32 -6.05 4.41 -1.47
CA ASP A 32 -7.39 4.27 -2.02
C ASP A 32 -7.36 3.43 -3.30
N ASP A 33 -6.44 3.70 -4.21
CA ASP A 33 -6.31 2.95 -5.45
C ASP A 33 -5.96 1.49 -5.19
N ILE A 34 -5.06 1.22 -4.25
CA ILE A 34 -4.67 -0.15 -3.90
C ILE A 34 -5.88 -0.90 -3.35
N VAL A 35 -6.61 -0.31 -2.40
CA VAL A 35 -7.76 -0.96 -1.79
C VAL A 35 -8.84 -1.24 -2.82
N GLN A 36 -9.13 -0.29 -3.70
CA GLN A 36 -10.12 -0.49 -4.76
C GLN A 36 -9.71 -1.63 -5.70
N THR A 37 -8.43 -1.71 -6.04
CA THR A 37 -7.93 -2.78 -6.89
C THR A 37 -8.07 -4.14 -6.22
N LEU A 38 -7.72 -4.24 -4.94
CA LEU A 38 -7.81 -5.50 -4.20
C LEU A 38 -9.25 -5.96 -4.04
N ILE A 39 -10.18 -5.04 -3.80
CA ILE A 39 -11.60 -5.36 -3.70
C ILE A 39 -12.14 -5.90 -5.03
N CYS A 40 -11.63 -5.42 -6.15
CA CYS A 40 -12.02 -5.95 -7.47
C CYS A 40 -11.62 -7.41 -7.65
N TYR A 41 -10.45 -7.81 -7.11
CA TYR A 41 -9.99 -9.19 -7.21
C TYR A 41 -10.59 -10.09 -6.14
N GLU A 42 -10.84 -9.54 -4.96
CA GLU A 42 -11.32 -10.29 -3.80
C GLU A 42 -12.47 -9.53 -3.16
N PRO A 43 -13.69 -9.63 -3.73
CA PRO A 43 -14.83 -8.82 -3.26
C PRO A 43 -15.20 -9.02 -1.79
N GLU A 44 -14.84 -10.16 -1.22
CA GLU A 44 -15.11 -10.43 0.19
C GLU A 44 -14.19 -9.68 1.15
N LEU A 45 -13.12 -9.06 0.65
CA LEU A 45 -12.26 -8.23 1.49
C LEU A 45 -12.99 -6.94 1.85
N SER A 46 -12.87 -6.55 3.09
CA SER A 46 -13.51 -5.34 3.59
C SER A 46 -12.45 -4.46 4.24
N TYR A 47 -12.20 -3.31 3.64
CA TYR A 47 -11.26 -2.34 4.17
C TYR A 47 -11.96 -1.05 4.51
N SER A 48 -11.52 -0.43 5.59
CA SER A 48 -11.92 0.93 5.92
C SER A 48 -10.73 1.85 5.63
N LEU A 49 -10.87 2.71 4.64
CA LEU A 49 -9.79 3.63 4.26
C LEU A 49 -9.36 4.55 5.39
N ASN A 50 -10.32 4.93 6.23
CA ASN A 50 -10.03 5.81 7.37
C ASN A 50 -9.27 5.10 8.47
N ARG A 51 -9.16 3.77 8.42
CA ARG A 51 -8.56 2.96 9.46
C ARG A 51 -7.46 2.05 8.95
N THR A 52 -6.97 2.32 7.75
CA THR A 52 -5.92 1.52 7.16
C THR A 52 -4.77 2.42 6.76
N VAL A 53 -3.56 2.01 7.07
CA VAL A 53 -2.35 2.70 6.66
C VAL A 53 -1.39 1.68 6.06
N LEU A 54 -0.43 2.17 5.29
CA LEU A 54 0.63 1.33 4.76
C LEU A 54 1.81 1.33 5.73
N TYR A 55 2.17 0.15 6.21
CA TYR A 55 3.31 -0.03 7.07
C TYR A 55 4.49 -0.54 6.26
N SER A 56 5.66 0.06 6.47
CA SER A 56 6.90 -0.39 5.82
C SER A 56 7.74 -1.20 6.78
N PRO A 57 7.88 -2.52 6.55
CA PRO A 57 8.77 -3.34 7.39
C PRO A 57 10.22 -2.88 7.33
N LYS A 58 10.65 -2.41 6.15
CA LYS A 58 12.01 -1.92 5.96
C LYS A 58 12.28 -0.68 6.82
N LYS A 59 11.32 0.22 6.88
CA LYS A 59 11.43 1.44 7.67
C LYS A 59 11.03 1.24 9.12
N GLY A 60 10.28 0.18 9.41
CA GLY A 60 9.77 -0.08 10.75
C GLY A 60 8.72 0.91 11.23
N LYS A 61 7.96 1.49 10.30
CA LYS A 61 6.96 2.50 10.65
C LYS A 61 5.83 2.56 9.62
N ASN A 62 4.72 3.16 10.01
CA ASN A 62 3.66 3.51 9.08
C ASN A 62 4.13 4.66 8.20
N LEU A 63 3.79 4.59 6.92
CA LEU A 63 4.15 5.64 5.98
C LEU A 63 3.25 6.88 6.19
N ASP A 64 3.83 8.05 5.95
CA ASP A 64 3.12 9.32 6.09
C ASP A 64 2.20 9.51 4.88
N SER A 65 0.89 9.59 5.11
CA SER A 65 -0.11 9.68 4.05
C SER A 65 0.00 10.97 3.23
N SER A 66 0.65 12.00 3.75
CA SER A 66 0.83 13.27 3.04
C SER A 66 2.04 13.27 2.11
N LYS A 67 2.85 12.21 2.16
CA LYS A 67 4.04 12.05 1.31
C LYS A 67 3.79 11.00 0.24
N ASN A 68 4.73 10.86 -0.66
CA ASN A 68 4.67 9.81 -1.69
C ASN A 68 5.75 8.73 -1.43
N LEU A 69 5.72 7.66 -2.22
CA LEU A 69 6.66 6.55 -2.05
C LEU A 69 8.11 6.98 -2.23
N LYS A 70 8.35 7.89 -3.17
CA LYS A 70 9.69 8.40 -3.43
C LYS A 70 10.24 9.13 -2.21
N GLU A 71 9.42 9.98 -1.59
CA GLU A 71 9.80 10.73 -0.39
C GLU A 71 10.02 9.80 0.80
N GLU A 72 9.26 8.73 0.88
CA GLU A 72 9.41 7.74 1.94
C GLU A 72 10.53 6.72 1.66
N GLY A 73 11.19 6.81 0.51
CA GLY A 73 12.31 5.93 0.22
C GLY A 73 11.91 4.49 -0.08
N ILE A 74 10.74 4.30 -0.66
CA ILE A 74 10.26 2.96 -1.03
C ILE A 74 10.74 2.65 -2.45
N TRP A 75 11.29 1.47 -2.64
CA TRP A 75 11.90 1.03 -3.90
C TRP A 75 11.16 -0.14 -4.52
N ASN A 76 11.47 -0.39 -5.79
CA ASN A 76 10.93 -1.54 -6.50
C ASN A 76 11.26 -2.84 -5.74
N GLY A 77 10.25 -3.67 -5.52
CA GLY A 77 10.40 -4.94 -4.80
C GLY A 77 10.18 -4.85 -3.30
N ASP A 78 9.94 -3.66 -2.76
CA ASP A 78 9.69 -3.52 -1.32
C ASP A 78 8.31 -4.08 -0.93
N TYR A 79 8.19 -4.46 0.32
CA TYR A 79 6.94 -4.93 0.91
C TYR A 79 6.25 -3.78 1.63
N LEU A 80 4.94 -3.71 1.47
CA LEU A 80 4.09 -2.78 2.23
C LEU A 80 2.94 -3.58 2.83
N ILE A 81 2.66 -3.35 4.10
CA ILE A 81 1.62 -4.09 4.82
C ILE A 81 0.41 -3.20 5.01
N LEU A 82 -0.77 -3.71 4.65
CA LEU A 82 -2.04 -3.04 4.97
C LEU A 82 -2.28 -3.22 6.46
N ASN A 83 -2.11 -2.15 7.19
CA ASN A 83 -2.14 -2.16 8.65
C ASN A 83 -3.37 -1.41 9.15
N PRO A 84 -4.33 -2.07 9.80
CA PRO A 84 -5.46 -1.36 10.39
C PRO A 84 -4.97 -0.50 11.56
N MET A 85 -5.55 0.69 11.63
CA MET A 85 -5.25 1.62 12.73
C MET A 85 -6.02 1.25 13.98
#